data_a69b8bcca36c99ea8515e83f2aac1195
#
_entry.id   a69b8bcca36c99ea8515e83f2aac1195
#
_cell.length_a   1.000
_cell.length_b   1.000
_cell.length_c   1.000
_cell.angle_alpha   90.00
_cell.angle_beta   90.00
_cell.angle_gamma   90.00
#
_symmetry.space_group_name_H-M   'P 1'
#
loop_
_entity.id
_entity.type
_entity.pdbx_description
1 polymer ?
#
loop_
_entity_poly.entity_id
_entity_poly.type
_entity_poly.pdbx_seq_one_letter_code
_entity_poly.pdbx_strand_id
1 'polypeptide(L)'
;FGYKRQGNVELLERMSKEYDFKLIVIPKLELEGEIVSSTRIRHLLSEGKVEEANRLMEDPFMICGSVVHGNHMGAEVLQMPTANQIPLEDKLLPPNGVYVSRIHYKDETYYGISNVGVKPTIEGKKHMGVETYILDFHKNIYHKEIEVELLCFKRPEMKFDSLESLSQQMHEDAEFARRYAKEHYGYEAVSYTHLRAHETELH
;
A
#
# COMPACT_ATOMS: atom_id res chain seq x y z
N PHE A 1 -16.32 -8.41 -25.68
CA PHE A 1 -16.54 -9.82 -25.33
C PHE A 1 -16.78 -10.65 -26.60
N GLY A 2 -16.90 -11.97 -26.46
CA GLY A 2 -17.20 -12.88 -27.55
C GLY A 2 -16.04 -13.14 -28.54
N TYR A 3 -16.29 -14.02 -29.52
CA TYR A 3 -15.31 -14.41 -30.54
C TYR A 3 -14.78 -13.19 -31.31
N LYS A 4 -13.47 -13.05 -31.40
CA LYS A 4 -12.76 -11.91 -32.01
C LYS A 4 -13.22 -10.52 -31.57
N ARG A 5 -13.72 -10.39 -30.31
CA ARG A 5 -14.24 -9.14 -29.71
C ARG A 5 -15.41 -8.51 -30.50
N GLN A 6 -16.20 -9.31 -31.21
CA GLN A 6 -17.37 -8.82 -31.95
C GLN A 6 -18.57 -8.50 -31.05
N GLY A 7 -18.55 -8.90 -29.77
CA GLY A 7 -19.60 -8.56 -28.81
C GLY A 7 -19.54 -7.09 -28.41
N ASN A 8 -20.65 -6.38 -28.68
CA ASN A 8 -20.88 -5.00 -28.29
C ASN A 8 -22.31 -4.84 -27.74
N VAL A 9 -22.67 -3.65 -27.29
CA VAL A 9 -24.01 -3.36 -26.76
C VAL A 9 -25.08 -3.57 -27.82
N GLU A 10 -24.85 -3.15 -29.07
CA GLU A 10 -25.80 -3.27 -30.18
C GLU A 10 -26.14 -4.75 -30.47
N LEU A 11 -25.13 -5.62 -30.42
CA LEU A 11 -25.35 -7.06 -30.54
C LEU A 11 -26.25 -7.59 -29.42
N LEU A 12 -25.97 -7.18 -28.16
CA LEU A 12 -26.77 -7.59 -26.99
C LEU A 12 -28.22 -7.06 -27.09
N GLU A 13 -28.42 -5.83 -27.56
CA GLU A 13 -29.75 -5.25 -27.77
C GLU A 13 -30.55 -6.04 -28.81
N ARG A 14 -29.91 -6.47 -29.89
CA ARG A 14 -30.55 -7.35 -30.87
C ARG A 14 -30.88 -8.71 -30.29
N MET A 15 -29.92 -9.34 -29.63
CA MET A 15 -30.10 -10.66 -29.03
C MET A 15 -31.14 -10.64 -27.90
N SER A 16 -31.25 -9.56 -27.14
CA SER A 16 -32.24 -9.45 -26.06
C SER A 16 -33.68 -9.56 -26.59
N LYS A 17 -33.92 -9.04 -27.79
CA LYS A 17 -35.23 -9.15 -28.47
C LYS A 17 -35.47 -10.55 -29.07
N GLU A 18 -34.41 -11.19 -29.54
CA GLU A 18 -34.48 -12.52 -30.17
C GLU A 18 -34.65 -13.64 -29.13
N TYR A 19 -33.95 -13.51 -28.00
CA TYR A 19 -33.88 -14.53 -26.94
C TYR A 19 -34.64 -14.16 -25.66
N ASP A 20 -35.43 -13.08 -25.71
CA ASP A 20 -36.31 -12.64 -24.61
C ASP A 20 -35.61 -12.51 -23.25
N PHE A 21 -34.48 -11.82 -23.22
CA PHE A 21 -33.82 -11.46 -21.94
C PHE A 21 -33.76 -9.94 -21.76
N LYS A 22 -33.72 -9.52 -20.47
CA LYS A 22 -33.61 -8.10 -20.12
C LYS A 22 -32.15 -7.65 -20.18
N LEU A 23 -31.83 -6.69 -21.06
CA LEU A 23 -30.55 -6.02 -21.11
C LEU A 23 -30.58 -4.76 -20.25
N ILE A 24 -29.62 -4.61 -19.35
CA ILE A 24 -29.37 -3.39 -18.61
C ILE A 24 -27.95 -2.92 -18.95
N VAL A 25 -27.86 -1.76 -19.58
CA VAL A 25 -26.58 -1.13 -19.92
C VAL A 25 -26.24 -0.13 -18.82
N ILE A 26 -25.17 -0.40 -18.08
CA ILE A 26 -24.66 0.52 -17.06
C ILE A 26 -23.71 1.50 -17.76
N PRO A 27 -23.94 2.82 -17.67
CA PRO A 27 -23.05 3.80 -18.26
C PRO A 27 -21.65 3.74 -17.61
N LYS A 28 -20.63 4.20 -18.34
CA LYS A 28 -19.30 4.33 -17.78
C LYS A 28 -19.33 5.34 -16.64
N LEU A 29 -18.66 4.99 -15.54
CA LEU A 29 -18.44 5.92 -14.45
C LEU A 29 -17.42 6.97 -14.90
N GLU A 30 -17.74 8.24 -14.69
CA GLU A 30 -16.85 9.38 -14.91
C GLU A 30 -16.61 10.08 -13.59
N LEU A 31 -15.36 10.42 -13.33
CA LEU A 31 -14.95 11.24 -12.20
C LEU A 31 -14.13 12.42 -12.75
N GLU A 32 -14.53 13.65 -12.42
CA GLU A 32 -13.87 14.89 -12.88
C GLU A 32 -13.71 14.98 -14.42
N GLY A 33 -14.66 14.44 -15.17
CA GLY A 33 -14.65 14.40 -16.64
C GLY A 33 -13.80 13.29 -17.26
N GLU A 34 -13.30 12.37 -16.44
CA GLU A 34 -12.47 11.27 -16.87
C GLU A 34 -13.13 9.91 -16.62
N ILE A 35 -13.06 9.02 -17.62
CA ILE A 35 -13.65 7.67 -17.51
C ILE A 35 -12.84 6.83 -16.53
N VAL A 36 -13.51 6.34 -15.48
CA VAL A 36 -12.96 5.36 -14.55
C VAL A 36 -12.94 3.98 -15.23
N SER A 37 -11.76 3.39 -15.32
CA SER A 37 -11.57 2.04 -15.85
C SER A 37 -10.39 1.33 -15.23
N SER A 38 -10.47 0.00 -15.13
CA SER A 38 -9.36 -0.81 -14.63
C SER A 38 -8.08 -0.66 -15.46
N THR A 39 -8.20 -0.40 -16.75
CA THR A 39 -7.04 -0.13 -17.65
C THR A 39 -6.33 1.16 -17.23
N ARG A 40 -7.09 2.22 -16.98
CA ARG A 40 -6.54 3.51 -16.55
C ARG A 40 -5.91 3.40 -15.17
N ILE A 41 -6.59 2.76 -14.20
CA ILE A 41 -6.08 2.56 -12.85
C ILE A 41 -4.75 1.79 -12.89
N ARG A 42 -4.67 0.69 -13.66
CA ARG A 42 -3.42 -0.06 -13.82
C ARG A 42 -2.29 0.76 -14.45
N HIS A 43 -2.63 1.62 -15.41
CA HIS A 43 -1.65 2.52 -16.03
C HIS A 43 -1.09 3.51 -15.01
N LEU A 44 -1.95 4.19 -14.25
CA LEU A 44 -1.54 5.10 -13.18
C LEU A 44 -0.66 4.42 -12.14
N LEU A 45 -1.06 3.22 -11.68
CA LEU A 45 -0.24 2.43 -10.76
C LEU A 45 1.12 2.08 -11.35
N SER A 46 1.19 1.69 -12.63
CA SER A 46 2.47 1.36 -13.28
C SER A 46 3.41 2.55 -13.48
N GLU A 47 2.86 3.77 -13.46
CA GLU A 47 3.62 5.02 -13.49
C GLU A 47 3.97 5.56 -12.09
N GLY A 48 3.54 4.90 -11.02
CA GLY A 48 3.72 5.35 -9.63
C GLY A 48 2.78 6.45 -9.19
N LYS A 49 1.78 6.79 -10.00
CA LYS A 49 0.75 7.80 -9.70
C LYS A 49 -0.33 7.22 -8.78
N VAL A 50 0.10 6.81 -7.59
CA VAL A 50 -0.75 6.07 -6.64
C VAL A 50 -1.90 6.96 -6.14
N GLU A 51 -1.65 8.23 -5.90
CA GLU A 51 -2.67 9.19 -5.44
C GLU A 51 -3.78 9.38 -6.48
N GLU A 52 -3.41 9.49 -7.76
CA GLU A 52 -4.39 9.59 -8.85
C GLU A 52 -5.16 8.28 -9.02
N ALA A 53 -4.48 7.12 -8.92
CA ALA A 53 -5.12 5.83 -8.97
C ALA A 53 -6.13 5.65 -7.83
N ASN A 54 -5.75 6.02 -6.60
CA ASN A 54 -6.60 5.92 -5.42
C ASN A 54 -7.85 6.81 -5.52
N ARG A 55 -7.76 7.98 -6.16
CA ARG A 55 -8.93 8.83 -6.41
C ARG A 55 -9.96 8.19 -7.34
N LEU A 56 -9.53 7.28 -8.24
CA LEU A 56 -10.41 6.57 -9.16
C LEU A 56 -10.97 5.26 -8.58
N MET A 57 -10.51 4.86 -7.40
CA MET A 57 -10.95 3.66 -6.70
C MET A 57 -11.76 4.06 -5.45
N GLU A 58 -12.70 3.24 -5.06
CA GLU A 58 -13.45 3.43 -3.81
C GLU A 58 -12.52 3.24 -2.61
N ASP A 59 -11.69 2.19 -2.66
CA ASP A 59 -10.66 1.90 -1.67
C ASP A 59 -9.27 2.16 -2.25
N PRO A 60 -8.31 2.68 -1.47
CA PRO A 60 -6.94 2.85 -1.91
C PRO A 60 -6.27 1.53 -2.32
N PHE A 61 -5.23 1.65 -3.16
CA PHE A 61 -4.43 0.49 -3.56
C PHE A 61 -3.80 -0.18 -2.34
N MET A 62 -4.15 -1.45 -2.13
CA MET A 62 -3.85 -2.20 -0.91
C MET A 62 -3.04 -3.47 -1.19
N ILE A 63 -2.13 -3.77 -0.29
CA ILE A 63 -1.33 -5.01 -0.26
C ILE A 63 -1.67 -5.73 1.03
N CYS A 64 -2.27 -6.92 0.91
CA CYS A 64 -2.66 -7.75 2.04
C CYS A 64 -1.72 -8.95 2.13
N GLY A 65 -1.39 -9.39 3.32
CA GLY A 65 -0.63 -10.60 3.54
C GLY A 65 0.00 -10.69 4.92
N SER A 66 0.52 -11.88 5.22
CA SER A 66 1.19 -12.15 6.49
C SER A 66 2.56 -11.49 6.56
N VAL A 67 2.90 -10.99 7.74
CA VAL A 67 4.24 -10.47 8.04
C VAL A 67 5.23 -11.62 8.16
N VAL A 68 6.27 -11.59 7.33
CA VAL A 68 7.35 -12.56 7.33
C VAL A 68 8.64 -11.97 7.91
N HIS A 69 9.59 -12.84 8.28
CA HIS A 69 10.92 -12.39 8.68
C HIS A 69 11.68 -11.78 7.49
N GLY A 70 12.21 -10.58 7.68
CA GLY A 70 13.12 -9.92 6.75
C GLY A 70 14.58 -10.13 7.13
N ASN A 71 15.48 -9.35 6.53
CA ASN A 71 16.93 -9.44 6.75
C ASN A 71 17.41 -8.84 8.10
N HIS A 72 16.52 -8.48 9.01
CA HIS A 72 16.76 -7.95 10.37
C HIS A 72 17.64 -6.69 10.49
N MET A 73 18.26 -6.19 9.42
CA MET A 73 19.14 -5.00 9.48
C MET A 73 18.44 -3.76 10.00
N GLY A 74 17.16 -3.58 9.68
CA GLY A 74 16.37 -2.44 10.15
C GLY A 74 16.14 -2.44 11.66
N ALA A 75 15.91 -3.61 12.27
CA ALA A 75 15.63 -3.73 13.69
C ALA A 75 16.90 -3.66 14.56
N GLU A 76 17.94 -4.38 14.14
CA GLU A 76 19.16 -4.56 14.96
C GLU A 76 20.10 -3.34 14.86
N VAL A 77 20.22 -2.76 13.68
CA VAL A 77 21.21 -1.70 13.42
C VAL A 77 20.60 -0.30 13.45
N LEU A 78 19.39 -0.15 12.89
CA LEU A 78 18.76 1.16 12.70
C LEU A 78 17.70 1.49 13.77
N GLN A 79 17.37 0.55 14.65
CA GLN A 79 16.30 0.66 15.66
C GLN A 79 14.93 1.03 15.03
N MET A 80 14.74 0.71 13.74
CA MET A 80 13.52 0.94 12.98
C MET A 80 13.00 -0.41 12.45
N PRO A 81 12.32 -1.21 13.30
CA PRO A 81 11.83 -2.52 12.88
C PRO A 81 10.79 -2.38 11.76
N THR A 82 10.88 -3.23 10.75
CA THR A 82 9.99 -3.23 9.60
C THR A 82 9.18 -4.52 9.51
N ALA A 83 7.93 -4.39 9.10
CA ALA A 83 7.07 -5.49 8.73
C ALA A 83 7.32 -5.84 7.26
N ASN A 84 7.66 -7.09 6.97
CA ASN A 84 7.96 -7.56 5.62
C ASN A 84 6.80 -8.40 5.10
N GLN A 85 6.32 -8.09 3.90
CA GLN A 85 5.29 -8.86 3.19
C GLN A 85 5.82 -9.30 1.83
N ILE A 86 5.38 -10.48 1.40
CA ILE A 86 5.63 -11.01 0.06
C ILE A 86 4.28 -11.00 -0.67
N PRO A 87 4.03 -10.03 -1.56
CA PRO A 87 2.82 -10.00 -2.36
C PRO A 87 2.71 -11.22 -3.29
N LEU A 88 1.48 -11.55 -3.69
CA LEU A 88 1.25 -12.59 -4.70
C LEU A 88 1.96 -12.23 -6.01
N GLU A 89 2.45 -13.24 -6.75
CA GLU A 89 3.22 -13.03 -7.99
C GLU A 89 2.44 -12.27 -9.07
N ASP A 90 1.11 -12.44 -9.12
CA ASP A 90 0.22 -11.78 -10.06
C ASP A 90 -0.30 -10.42 -9.57
N LYS A 91 0.05 -10.01 -8.34
CA LYS A 91 -0.30 -8.70 -7.81
C LYS A 91 0.44 -7.61 -8.60
N LEU A 92 -0.30 -6.75 -9.27
CA LEU A 92 0.27 -5.53 -9.83
C LEU A 92 0.81 -4.67 -8.69
N LEU A 93 2.09 -4.33 -8.75
CA LEU A 93 2.72 -3.40 -7.82
C LEU A 93 3.11 -2.12 -8.58
N PRO A 94 3.10 -0.97 -7.90
CA PRO A 94 3.67 0.23 -8.47
C PRO A 94 5.20 0.12 -8.58
N PRO A 95 5.89 1.08 -9.23
CA PRO A 95 7.35 1.08 -9.35
C PRO A 95 8.06 0.95 -8.00
N ASN A 96 9.27 0.40 -8.04
CA ASN A 96 10.14 0.34 -6.88
C ASN A 96 10.34 1.73 -6.27
N GLY A 97 10.25 1.82 -4.95
CA GLY A 97 10.40 3.09 -4.24
C GLY A 97 9.76 3.09 -2.86
N VAL A 98 9.83 4.25 -2.25
CA VAL A 98 9.31 4.53 -0.92
C VAL A 98 7.98 5.26 -1.03
N TYR A 99 6.99 4.75 -0.30
CA TYR A 99 5.60 5.24 -0.30
C TYR A 99 5.17 5.56 1.13
N VAL A 100 4.40 6.61 1.30
CA VAL A 100 3.61 6.81 2.53
C VAL A 100 2.50 5.77 2.53
N SER A 101 2.26 5.17 3.69
CA SER A 101 1.32 4.06 3.82
C SER A 101 0.40 4.23 5.01
N ARG A 102 -0.81 3.69 4.88
CA ARG A 102 -1.75 3.44 5.97
C ARG A 102 -1.82 1.94 6.20
N ILE A 103 -1.70 1.52 7.43
CA ILE A 103 -1.60 0.13 7.81
C ILE A 103 -2.78 -0.25 8.69
N HIS A 104 -3.52 -1.28 8.31
CA HIS A 104 -4.58 -1.85 9.11
C HIS A 104 -4.09 -3.15 9.77
N TYR A 105 -4.17 -3.18 11.08
CA TYR A 105 -3.90 -4.36 11.87
C TYR A 105 -4.97 -4.55 12.92
N LYS A 106 -5.79 -5.60 12.78
CA LYS A 106 -7.03 -5.81 13.54
C LYS A 106 -7.97 -4.61 13.34
N ASP A 107 -8.47 -4.03 14.42
CA ASP A 107 -9.38 -2.89 14.40
C ASP A 107 -8.64 -1.54 14.53
N GLU A 108 -7.31 -1.54 14.39
CA GLU A 108 -6.47 -0.35 14.58
C GLU A 108 -5.85 0.07 13.24
N THR A 109 -5.74 1.39 13.08
CA THR A 109 -5.11 2.02 11.89
C THR A 109 -3.84 2.74 12.30
N TYR A 110 -2.77 2.49 11.54
CA TYR A 110 -1.45 3.09 11.71
C TYR A 110 -1.01 3.75 10.41
N TYR A 111 0.06 4.53 10.49
CA TYR A 111 0.71 5.13 9.34
C TYR A 111 2.19 4.76 9.32
N GLY A 112 2.82 4.91 8.17
CA GLY A 112 4.22 4.54 8.02
C GLY A 112 4.77 4.81 6.64
N ILE A 113 5.93 4.24 6.38
CA ILE A 113 6.58 4.22 5.09
C ILE A 113 6.79 2.78 4.63
N SER A 114 6.50 2.52 3.36
CA SER A 114 6.70 1.21 2.74
C SER A 114 7.68 1.31 1.60
N ASN A 115 8.70 0.48 1.62
CA ASN A 115 9.60 0.28 0.49
C ASN A 115 9.10 -0.91 -0.35
N VAL A 116 8.63 -0.61 -1.56
CA VAL A 116 8.30 -1.61 -2.58
C VAL A 116 9.54 -1.86 -3.42
N GLY A 117 9.99 -3.09 -3.51
CA GLY A 117 11.21 -3.39 -4.26
C GLY A 117 11.56 -4.86 -4.33
N VAL A 118 12.61 -5.15 -5.08
CA VAL A 118 13.13 -6.52 -5.23
C VAL A 118 13.94 -6.90 -4.00
N LYS A 119 13.55 -7.97 -3.35
CA LYS A 119 14.22 -8.49 -2.15
C LYS A 119 14.90 -9.84 -2.46
N PRO A 120 16.12 -10.08 -1.98
CA PRO A 120 16.74 -11.39 -2.04
C PRO A 120 16.08 -12.35 -1.05
N THR A 121 15.86 -13.60 -1.47
CA THR A 121 15.51 -14.68 -0.53
C THR A 121 16.75 -15.30 0.07
N ILE A 122 16.59 -16.06 1.15
CA ILE A 122 17.66 -16.89 1.74
C ILE A 122 18.22 -17.89 0.71
N GLU A 123 17.40 -18.34 -0.25
CA GLU A 123 17.81 -19.25 -1.33
C GLU A 123 18.40 -18.53 -2.56
N GLY A 124 18.62 -17.21 -2.49
CA GLY A 124 19.19 -16.40 -3.57
C GLY A 124 18.21 -16.08 -4.73
N LYS A 125 16.96 -16.50 -4.64
CA LYS A 125 15.91 -16.07 -5.59
C LYS A 125 15.50 -14.64 -5.28
N LYS A 126 15.15 -13.88 -6.30
CA LYS A 126 14.63 -12.54 -6.18
C LYS A 126 13.11 -12.58 -6.23
N HIS A 127 12.45 -11.87 -5.33
CA HIS A 127 11.01 -11.67 -5.36
C HIS A 127 10.67 -10.20 -5.06
N MET A 128 9.50 -9.76 -5.45
CA MET A 128 8.98 -8.47 -5.01
C MET A 128 8.60 -8.56 -3.54
N GLY A 129 8.96 -7.55 -2.78
CA GLY A 129 8.64 -7.45 -1.36
C GLY A 129 8.17 -6.05 -1.01
N VAL A 130 7.41 -5.97 0.07
CA VAL A 130 7.01 -4.72 0.69
C VAL A 130 7.51 -4.72 2.12
N GLU A 131 8.34 -3.74 2.43
CA GLU A 131 8.95 -3.57 3.75
C GLU A 131 8.43 -2.28 4.36
N THR A 132 7.64 -2.39 5.43
CA THR A 132 6.90 -1.27 6.02
C THR A 132 7.43 -0.95 7.41
N TYR A 133 7.95 0.25 7.61
CA TYR A 133 8.16 0.85 8.93
C TYR A 133 6.86 1.50 9.39
N ILE A 134 6.33 1.04 10.52
CA ILE A 134 5.07 1.53 11.09
C ILE A 134 5.39 2.54 12.19
N LEU A 135 4.87 3.76 12.05
CA LEU A 135 5.09 4.84 13.03
C LEU A 135 4.48 4.49 14.39
N ASP A 136 5.23 4.78 15.44
CA ASP A 136 4.79 4.64 16.85
C ASP A 136 4.24 3.23 17.18
N PHE A 137 4.81 2.19 16.54
CA PHE A 137 4.34 0.81 16.67
C PHE A 137 5.41 -0.08 17.32
N HIS A 138 5.01 -0.79 18.39
CA HIS A 138 5.94 -1.61 19.19
C HIS A 138 5.45 -3.04 19.42
N LYS A 139 4.38 -3.47 18.68
CA LYS A 139 3.82 -4.82 18.82
C LYS A 139 4.58 -5.81 17.95
N ASN A 140 4.73 -7.05 18.42
CA ASN A 140 5.20 -8.13 17.56
C ASN A 140 4.05 -8.64 16.68
N ILE A 141 4.23 -8.54 15.37
CA ILE A 141 3.21 -8.91 14.37
C ILE A 141 3.71 -9.96 13.36
N TYR A 142 4.79 -10.66 13.65
CA TYR A 142 5.21 -11.79 12.81
C TYR A 142 4.10 -12.83 12.67
N HIS A 143 3.91 -13.33 11.46
CA HIS A 143 2.88 -14.30 11.09
C HIS A 143 1.44 -13.78 11.28
N LYS A 144 1.24 -12.48 11.45
CA LYS A 144 -0.07 -11.83 11.47
C LYS A 144 -0.36 -11.23 10.10
N GLU A 145 -1.63 -11.24 9.74
CA GLU A 145 -2.14 -10.54 8.56
C GLU A 145 -2.18 -9.05 8.84
N ILE A 146 -1.67 -8.27 7.89
CA ILE A 146 -1.83 -6.82 7.84
C ILE A 146 -2.23 -6.40 6.43
N GLU A 147 -2.88 -5.26 6.35
CA GLU A 147 -3.22 -4.60 5.10
C GLU A 147 -2.45 -3.29 5.02
N VAL A 148 -1.75 -3.08 3.92
CA VAL A 148 -0.93 -1.89 3.68
C VAL A 148 -1.46 -1.16 2.47
N GLU A 149 -2.08 -0.01 2.68
CA GLU A 149 -2.51 0.90 1.64
C GLU A 149 -1.38 1.84 1.27
N LEU A 150 -1.05 1.94 -0.02
CA LEU A 150 -0.09 2.91 -0.51
C LEU A 150 -0.82 4.22 -0.81
N LEU A 151 -0.45 5.29 -0.13
CA LEU A 151 -1.13 6.59 -0.18
C LEU A 151 -0.47 7.57 -1.14
N CYS A 152 0.88 7.68 -1.09
CA CYS A 152 1.65 8.68 -1.80
C CYS A 152 3.03 8.14 -2.15
N PHE A 153 3.48 8.37 -3.39
CA PHE A 153 4.87 8.10 -3.78
C PHE A 153 5.80 9.17 -3.22
N LYS A 154 6.77 8.77 -2.42
CA LYS A 154 7.73 9.69 -1.80
C LYS A 154 9.00 9.86 -2.63
N ARG A 155 9.65 8.77 -3.02
CA ARG A 155 10.90 8.75 -3.75
C ARG A 155 11.23 7.38 -4.36
N PRO A 156 12.10 7.30 -5.38
CA PRO A 156 12.64 6.03 -5.85
C PRO A 156 13.57 5.38 -4.81
N GLU A 157 13.90 4.10 -5.01
CA GLU A 157 14.95 3.44 -4.26
C GLU A 157 16.30 4.15 -4.45
N MET A 158 17.09 4.20 -3.38
CA MET A 158 18.41 4.82 -3.36
C MET A 158 19.44 3.83 -2.81
N LYS A 159 20.69 3.97 -3.27
CA LYS A 159 21.85 3.30 -2.66
C LYS A 159 22.47 4.22 -1.62
N PHE A 160 22.90 3.65 -0.54
CA PHE A 160 23.55 4.38 0.56
C PHE A 160 24.97 3.88 0.74
N ASP A 161 25.90 4.79 0.96
CA ASP A 161 27.33 4.49 1.13
C ASP A 161 27.64 4.08 2.58
N SER A 162 26.73 4.36 3.52
CA SER A 162 26.87 4.01 4.94
C SER A 162 25.53 3.70 5.60
N LEU A 163 25.59 3.01 6.75
CA LEU A 163 24.41 2.77 7.58
C LEU A 163 23.84 4.05 8.18
N GLU A 164 24.71 5.02 8.48
CA GLU A 164 24.32 6.33 9.00
C GLU A 164 23.47 7.09 7.98
N SER A 165 23.91 7.12 6.71
CA SER A 165 23.16 7.79 5.62
C SER A 165 21.82 7.09 5.36
N LEU A 166 21.76 5.77 5.43
CA LEU A 166 20.51 5.01 5.37
C LEU A 166 19.57 5.37 6.53
N SER A 167 20.10 5.37 7.76
CA SER A 167 19.34 5.70 8.97
C SER A 167 18.76 7.11 8.89
N GLN A 168 19.58 8.09 8.52
CA GLN A 168 19.14 9.47 8.35
C GLN A 168 17.99 9.57 7.35
N GLN A 169 18.13 8.95 6.17
CA GLN A 169 17.09 8.97 5.15
C GLN A 169 15.79 8.29 5.61
N MET A 170 15.89 7.17 6.33
CA MET A 170 14.71 6.52 6.88
C MET A 170 13.98 7.38 7.90
N HIS A 171 14.70 8.14 8.73
CA HIS A 171 14.09 9.10 9.65
C HIS A 171 13.41 10.25 8.90
N GLU A 172 14.04 10.80 7.86
CA GLU A 172 13.44 11.84 7.01
C GLU A 172 12.16 11.35 6.32
N ASP A 173 12.16 10.12 5.83
CA ASP A 173 10.99 9.49 5.21
C ASP A 173 9.87 9.28 6.25
N ALA A 174 10.21 8.82 7.46
CA ALA A 174 9.26 8.64 8.57
C ALA A 174 8.63 9.97 8.99
N GLU A 175 9.44 11.03 9.13
CA GLU A 175 8.93 12.38 9.45
C GLU A 175 8.05 12.95 8.33
N PHE A 176 8.38 12.67 7.08
CA PHE A 176 7.50 13.03 5.97
C PHE A 176 6.16 12.30 6.08
N ALA A 177 6.17 10.99 6.34
CA ALA A 177 4.94 10.22 6.49
C ALA A 177 4.09 10.72 7.67
N ARG A 178 4.72 11.11 8.77
CA ARG A 178 4.05 11.68 9.94
C ARG A 178 3.32 12.99 9.59
N ARG A 179 4.00 13.90 8.88
CA ARG A 179 3.39 15.16 8.42
C ARG A 179 2.24 14.89 7.45
N TYR A 180 2.46 14.04 6.47
CA TYR A 180 1.45 13.67 5.47
C TYR A 180 0.19 13.07 6.14
N ALA A 181 0.38 12.13 7.06
CA ALA A 181 -0.71 11.50 7.80
C ALA A 181 -1.48 12.51 8.67
N LYS A 182 -0.77 13.47 9.30
CA LYS A 182 -1.39 14.53 10.07
C LYS A 182 -2.23 15.46 9.19
N GLU A 183 -1.68 15.91 8.07
CA GLU A 183 -2.33 16.86 7.16
C GLU A 183 -3.55 16.27 6.46
N HIS A 184 -3.48 15.02 6.03
CA HIS A 184 -4.53 14.40 5.20
C HIS A 184 -5.52 13.54 5.99
N TYR A 185 -5.13 13.01 7.16
CA TYR A 185 -5.92 12.03 7.92
C TYR A 185 -6.07 12.36 9.40
N GLY A 186 -5.57 13.52 9.85
CA GLY A 186 -5.67 13.94 11.26
C GLY A 186 -4.87 13.07 12.22
N TYR A 187 -3.82 12.40 11.75
CA TYR A 187 -2.97 11.56 12.59
C TYR A 187 -2.29 12.38 13.69
N GLU A 188 -2.46 11.97 14.94
CA GLU A 188 -1.72 12.49 16.07
C GLU A 188 -0.75 11.42 16.58
N ALA A 189 0.53 11.78 16.70
CA ALA A 189 1.53 10.88 17.28
C ALA A 189 1.13 10.50 18.69
N VAL A 190 1.20 9.21 19.04
CA VAL A 190 0.94 8.76 20.41
C VAL A 190 2.01 9.36 21.32
N SER A 191 1.63 10.35 22.10
CA SER A 191 2.49 10.94 23.11
C SER A 191 2.61 9.95 24.29
N TYR A 192 3.78 9.34 24.46
CA TYR A 192 4.08 8.38 25.55
C TYR A 192 3.98 8.96 26.96
N THR A 193 3.67 10.25 27.11
CA THR A 193 3.51 10.91 28.40
C THR A 193 2.30 10.41 29.20
N HIS A 194 1.31 9.77 28.57
CA HIS A 194 0.09 9.32 29.27
C HIS A 194 0.17 7.88 29.81
N LEU A 195 1.14 7.06 29.37
CA LEU A 195 1.24 5.67 29.85
C LEU A 195 1.98 5.49 31.18
N ARG A 196 2.74 6.50 31.61
CA ARG A 196 3.39 6.46 32.96
C ARG A 196 2.47 6.85 34.13
N ALA A 197 1.31 7.40 33.87
CA ALA A 197 0.36 7.84 34.90
C ALA A 197 -0.50 6.70 35.49
N HIS A 198 -0.61 5.56 34.80
CA HIS A 198 -1.44 4.43 35.27
C HIS A 198 -0.66 3.32 36.00
N GLU A 199 0.67 3.32 36.00
CA GLU A 199 1.48 2.31 36.71
C GLU A 199 1.86 2.71 38.13
N THR A 200 1.53 3.92 38.61
CA THR A 200 1.87 4.40 39.93
C THR A 200 0.74 4.38 40.95
N GLU A 201 -0.46 3.88 40.61
CA GLU A 201 -1.59 3.82 41.58
C GLU A 201 -1.93 2.39 42.07
N LEU A 202 -1.01 1.44 41.97
CA LEU A 202 -1.18 0.10 42.57
C LEU A 202 0.01 -0.22 43.49
N HIS A 203 0.05 0.45 44.65
CA HIS A 203 0.70 -0.06 45.89
C HIS A 203 -0.15 0.30 47.09
#